data_c35395f8ada40075e61c4c4749048258
#
_entry.id   c35395f8ada40075e61c4c4749048258
#
_cell.length_a   1.000
_cell.length_b   1.000
_cell.length_c   1.000
_cell.angle_alpha   90.00
_cell.angle_beta   90.00
_cell.angle_gamma   90.00
#
_symmetry.space_group_name_H-M   'P 1'
#
loop_
_entity.id
_entity.type
_entity.pdbx_description
1 polymer ?
#
loop_
_entity_poly.entity_id
_entity_poly.type
_entity_poly.pdbx_seq_one_letter_code
_entity_poly.pdbx_strand_id
1 'polypeptide(L)'
;IGSGNWNGELFNAFIEGKSEEEILEIAKFYDFFEIQPISNLKHLYNRGKVLELNDLKEINKKIFELGKKLDKLVVATGNVKYLDKEDYLFRNVILYGQGNRNLEREGAFYFRTTNEMLEEFSYLGKETAYEVVVKNTNLFKDMLEDILPIPNGTFPPFIEGADEELRKICYDKAKSIYGENLPKIVEDRLERELGSIIKNGYAVLYIIAQKLVWRSNDDGYLVGSRGSVGSSFAATMSGITEVNPLIPHYICPNCKHSEFHDEYSGQSGVDMP
;
A
#
# COMPACT_ATOMS: atom_id res chain seq x y z
N ILE A 1 0.76 -2.51 20.39
CA ILE A 1 -0.34 -3.09 19.56
C ILE A 1 -1.65 -2.87 20.28
N GLY A 2 -2.64 -2.22 19.62
CA GLY A 2 -3.98 -2.02 20.17
C GLY A 2 -4.93 -3.17 19.85
N SER A 3 -5.98 -3.34 20.68
CA SER A 3 -7.00 -4.38 20.46
C SER A 3 -7.91 -4.11 19.26
N GLY A 4 -7.78 -2.96 18.65
CA GLY A 4 -8.61 -2.51 17.54
C GLY A 4 -10.05 -2.19 17.93
N ASN A 5 -10.85 -1.95 16.91
CA ASN A 5 -12.25 -1.55 17.05
C ASN A 5 -13.18 -2.78 17.19
N TRP A 6 -14.49 -2.57 16.95
CA TRP A 6 -15.52 -3.62 16.97
C TRP A 6 -15.22 -4.83 16.07
N ASN A 7 -14.32 -4.70 15.10
CA ASN A 7 -13.89 -5.79 14.22
C ASN A 7 -12.63 -6.50 14.77
N GLY A 8 -12.07 -6.03 15.88
CA GLY A 8 -10.93 -6.64 16.57
C GLY A 8 -11.30 -7.94 17.27
N GLU A 9 -10.32 -8.81 17.44
CA GLU A 9 -10.51 -10.12 18.04
C GLU A 9 -11.05 -10.03 19.48
N LEU A 10 -10.53 -9.10 20.30
CA LEU A 10 -10.97 -8.93 21.67
C LEU A 10 -12.45 -8.56 21.77
N PHE A 11 -12.93 -7.60 20.96
CA PHE A 11 -14.33 -7.18 20.97
C PHE A 11 -15.25 -8.30 20.51
N ASN A 12 -14.83 -9.03 19.45
CA ASN A 12 -15.60 -10.16 18.94
C ASN A 12 -15.67 -11.32 19.95
N ALA A 13 -14.62 -11.56 20.74
CA ALA A 13 -14.62 -12.56 21.78
C ALA A 13 -15.74 -12.32 22.82
N PHE A 14 -16.02 -11.07 23.17
CA PHE A 14 -17.13 -10.72 24.03
C PHE A 14 -18.49 -10.93 23.35
N ILE A 15 -18.62 -10.59 22.06
CA ILE A 15 -19.88 -10.84 21.30
C ILE A 15 -20.15 -12.33 21.18
N GLU A 16 -19.12 -13.15 20.94
CA GLU A 16 -19.24 -14.59 20.80
C GLU A 16 -19.44 -15.33 22.12
N GLY A 17 -19.34 -14.62 23.25
CA GLY A 17 -19.51 -15.18 24.58
C GLY A 17 -18.41 -16.17 24.96
N LYS A 18 -17.18 -15.93 24.51
CA LYS A 18 -16.02 -16.76 24.90
C LYS A 18 -15.81 -16.76 26.41
N SER A 19 -15.18 -17.82 26.91
CA SER A 19 -14.86 -17.95 28.33
C SER A 19 -13.90 -16.84 28.80
N GLU A 20 -13.91 -16.60 30.11
CA GLU A 20 -12.99 -15.61 30.71
C GLU A 20 -11.52 -15.95 30.43
N GLU A 21 -11.18 -17.24 30.44
CA GLU A 21 -9.82 -17.72 30.17
C GLU A 21 -9.39 -17.43 28.73
N GLU A 22 -10.25 -17.68 27.75
CA GLU A 22 -9.99 -17.36 26.34
C GLU A 22 -9.85 -15.87 26.12
N ILE A 23 -10.71 -15.04 26.73
CA ILE A 23 -10.64 -13.59 26.66
C ILE A 23 -9.33 -13.07 27.26
N LEU A 24 -8.89 -13.63 28.39
CA LEU A 24 -7.62 -13.26 29.02
C LEU A 24 -6.43 -13.60 28.13
N GLU A 25 -6.42 -14.76 27.49
CA GLU A 25 -5.33 -15.14 26.57
C GLU A 25 -5.26 -14.17 25.36
N ILE A 26 -6.39 -13.86 24.76
CA ILE A 26 -6.47 -12.87 23.67
C ILE A 26 -5.97 -11.50 24.15
N ALA A 27 -6.41 -11.07 25.34
CA ALA A 27 -6.08 -9.75 25.88
C ALA A 27 -4.59 -9.58 26.20
N LYS A 28 -3.87 -10.64 26.56
CA LYS A 28 -2.43 -10.60 26.85
C LYS A 28 -1.60 -10.12 25.66
N PHE A 29 -2.04 -10.40 24.44
CA PHE A 29 -1.34 -10.06 23.20
C PHE A 29 -1.24 -8.54 22.97
N TYR A 30 -2.24 -7.77 23.42
CA TYR A 30 -2.36 -6.35 23.15
C TYR A 30 -1.66 -5.50 24.22
N ASP A 31 -1.04 -4.38 23.84
CA ASP A 31 -0.42 -3.42 24.76
C ASP A 31 -1.45 -2.48 25.38
N PHE A 32 -2.54 -2.17 24.66
CA PHE A 32 -3.64 -1.35 25.13
C PHE A 32 -4.97 -1.79 24.48
N PHE A 33 -6.08 -1.38 25.06
CA PHE A 33 -7.42 -1.69 24.56
C PHE A 33 -8.14 -0.44 24.06
N GLU A 34 -8.99 -0.65 23.06
CA GLU A 34 -9.83 0.39 22.48
C GLU A 34 -11.29 0.13 22.76
N ILE A 35 -12.02 1.20 23.12
CA ILE A 35 -13.47 1.23 23.19
C ILE A 35 -14.01 2.34 22.29
N GLN A 36 -15.19 2.14 21.72
CA GLN A 36 -15.77 3.07 20.77
C GLN A 36 -17.12 3.60 21.22
N PRO A 37 -17.54 4.81 20.73
CA PRO A 37 -18.89 5.33 20.93
C PRO A 37 -19.95 4.29 20.56
N ILE A 38 -21.03 4.23 21.34
CA ILE A 38 -22.13 3.29 21.07
C ILE A 38 -22.80 3.59 19.73
N SER A 39 -22.83 4.85 19.32
CA SER A 39 -23.30 5.27 18.00
C SER A 39 -22.53 4.59 16.86
N ASN A 40 -21.21 4.43 16.99
CA ASN A 40 -20.36 3.70 16.01
C ASN A 40 -20.70 2.21 15.95
N LEU A 41 -21.16 1.62 17.05
CA LEU A 41 -21.43 0.20 17.22
C LEU A 41 -22.88 -0.19 16.91
N LYS A 42 -23.78 0.79 16.74
CA LYS A 42 -25.22 0.57 16.53
C LYS A 42 -25.54 -0.38 15.38
N HIS A 43 -24.69 -0.43 14.37
CA HIS A 43 -24.83 -1.36 13.25
C HIS A 43 -24.77 -2.84 13.67
N LEU A 44 -24.10 -3.18 14.77
CA LEU A 44 -24.05 -4.56 15.31
C LEU A 44 -25.41 -4.99 15.85
N TYR A 45 -26.10 -4.07 16.57
CA TYR A 45 -27.47 -4.27 16.98
C TYR A 45 -28.41 -4.43 15.76
N ASN A 46 -28.29 -3.54 14.78
CA ASN A 46 -29.11 -3.60 13.56
C ASN A 46 -28.91 -4.89 12.76
N ARG A 47 -27.79 -5.57 12.92
CA ARG A 47 -27.46 -6.87 12.28
C ARG A 47 -27.77 -8.08 13.19
N GLY A 48 -28.34 -7.86 14.36
CA GLY A 48 -28.68 -8.93 15.30
C GLY A 48 -27.45 -9.62 15.92
N LYS A 49 -26.30 -8.94 15.96
CA LYS A 49 -25.10 -9.45 16.63
C LYS A 49 -25.18 -9.33 18.15
N VAL A 50 -25.95 -8.37 18.62
CA VAL A 50 -26.32 -8.18 20.02
C VAL A 50 -27.83 -8.00 20.12
N LEU A 51 -28.41 -8.29 21.27
CA LEU A 51 -29.89 -8.23 21.47
C LEU A 51 -30.36 -6.81 21.75
N GLU A 52 -29.57 -6.05 22.50
CA GLU A 52 -29.88 -4.68 22.91
C GLU A 52 -28.66 -3.76 22.74
N LEU A 53 -28.92 -2.44 22.60
CA LEU A 53 -27.85 -1.45 22.60
C LEU A 53 -27.10 -1.40 23.93
N ASN A 54 -27.73 -1.82 25.01
CA ASN A 54 -27.11 -1.91 26.32
C ASN A 54 -26.01 -2.97 26.38
N ASP A 55 -26.11 -4.04 25.60
CA ASP A 55 -25.09 -5.08 25.53
C ASP A 55 -23.75 -4.49 25.07
N LEU A 56 -23.78 -3.52 24.14
CA LEU A 56 -22.58 -2.83 23.66
C LEU A 56 -21.93 -1.98 24.75
N LYS A 57 -22.73 -1.35 25.62
CA LYS A 57 -22.23 -0.62 26.78
C LYS A 57 -21.58 -1.57 27.79
N GLU A 58 -22.19 -2.71 28.03
CA GLU A 58 -21.63 -3.72 28.93
C GLU A 58 -20.34 -4.32 28.38
N ILE A 59 -20.22 -4.55 27.07
CA ILE A 59 -18.94 -4.96 26.46
C ILE A 59 -17.85 -3.91 26.70
N ASN A 60 -18.12 -2.62 26.45
CA ASN A 60 -17.16 -1.56 26.71
C ASN A 60 -16.75 -1.49 28.18
N LYS A 61 -17.69 -1.69 29.13
CA LYS A 61 -17.39 -1.77 30.57
C LYS A 61 -16.49 -2.95 30.89
N LYS A 62 -16.78 -4.14 30.34
CA LYS A 62 -15.96 -5.35 30.53
C LYS A 62 -14.55 -5.15 29.99
N ILE A 63 -14.39 -4.50 28.84
CA ILE A 63 -13.07 -4.18 28.28
C ILE A 63 -12.31 -3.21 29.20
N PHE A 64 -13.00 -2.22 29.77
CA PHE A 64 -12.41 -1.30 30.72
C PHE A 64 -11.95 -2.00 32.01
N GLU A 65 -12.79 -2.84 32.60
CA GLU A 65 -12.44 -3.64 33.76
C GLU A 65 -11.28 -4.63 33.47
N LEU A 66 -11.27 -5.23 32.30
CA LEU A 66 -10.17 -6.09 31.84
C LEU A 66 -8.86 -5.32 31.75
N GLY A 67 -8.90 -4.06 31.24
CA GLY A 67 -7.73 -3.19 31.22
C GLY A 67 -7.18 -2.93 32.62
N LYS A 68 -8.05 -2.62 33.58
CA LYS A 68 -7.66 -2.47 34.99
C LYS A 68 -7.05 -3.75 35.58
N LYS A 69 -7.67 -4.91 35.29
CA LYS A 69 -7.17 -6.22 35.77
C LYS A 69 -5.78 -6.55 35.24
N LEU A 70 -5.46 -6.14 34.01
CA LEU A 70 -4.19 -6.43 33.33
C LEU A 70 -3.19 -5.27 33.35
N ASP A 71 -3.50 -4.18 34.06
CA ASP A 71 -2.70 -2.94 34.08
C ASP A 71 -2.38 -2.41 32.68
N LYS A 72 -3.40 -2.40 31.80
CA LYS A 72 -3.31 -1.92 30.42
C LYS A 72 -4.19 -0.69 30.22
N LEU A 73 -3.70 0.29 29.43
CA LEU A 73 -4.48 1.47 29.09
C LEU A 73 -5.72 1.06 28.29
N VAL A 74 -6.84 1.72 28.58
CA VAL A 74 -8.05 1.65 27.77
C VAL A 74 -8.31 3.04 27.21
N VAL A 75 -8.35 3.18 25.90
CA VAL A 75 -8.54 4.45 25.20
C VAL A 75 -9.84 4.48 24.43
N ALA A 76 -10.53 5.62 24.49
CA ALA A 76 -11.71 5.86 23.69
C ALA A 76 -11.33 6.39 22.31
N THR A 77 -11.67 5.65 21.24
CA THR A 77 -11.35 6.03 19.85
C THR A 77 -12.60 6.28 19.03
N GLY A 78 -12.58 7.33 18.17
CA GLY A 78 -13.74 7.75 17.37
C GLY A 78 -13.94 6.96 16.08
N ASN A 79 -12.92 6.23 15.59
CA ASN A 79 -12.92 5.57 14.27
C ASN A 79 -13.38 6.51 13.15
N VAL A 80 -12.85 7.74 13.15
CA VAL A 80 -13.27 8.85 12.27
C VAL A 80 -13.09 8.50 10.79
N LYS A 81 -14.12 8.81 9.98
CA LYS A 81 -14.14 8.59 8.53
C LYS A 81 -14.43 9.87 7.74
N TYR A 82 -14.95 10.90 8.38
CA TYR A 82 -15.31 12.20 7.80
C TYR A 82 -15.34 13.28 8.89
N LEU A 83 -15.37 14.55 8.48
CA LEU A 83 -15.25 15.69 9.39
C LEU A 83 -16.60 15.98 10.09
N ASP A 84 -17.61 16.33 9.31
CA ASP A 84 -18.91 16.73 9.83
C ASP A 84 -19.91 15.57 9.77
N LYS A 85 -20.91 15.60 10.67
CA LYS A 85 -21.87 14.51 10.81
C LYS A 85 -22.63 14.21 9.50
N GLU A 86 -22.91 15.23 8.71
CA GLU A 86 -23.64 15.15 7.45
C GLU A 86 -22.84 14.52 6.32
N ASP A 87 -21.52 14.49 6.42
CA ASP A 87 -20.59 13.98 5.39
C ASP A 87 -20.73 12.47 5.16
N TYR A 88 -21.44 11.76 6.04
CA TYR A 88 -21.73 10.34 5.82
C TYR A 88 -22.48 10.10 4.49
N LEU A 89 -23.22 11.08 3.99
CA LEU A 89 -23.91 11.00 2.71
C LEU A 89 -22.91 10.90 1.56
N PHE A 90 -21.86 11.74 1.56
CA PHE A 90 -20.81 11.68 0.54
C PHE A 90 -20.01 10.38 0.61
N ARG A 91 -19.69 9.94 1.83
CA ARG A 91 -19.06 8.65 2.06
C ARG A 91 -19.90 7.50 1.51
N ASN A 92 -21.20 7.51 1.73
CA ASN A 92 -22.12 6.51 1.21
C ASN A 92 -22.14 6.46 -0.32
N VAL A 93 -22.09 7.60 -0.99
CA VAL A 93 -21.99 7.66 -2.46
C VAL A 93 -20.72 6.95 -2.95
N ILE A 94 -19.58 7.23 -2.32
CA ILE A 94 -18.30 6.58 -2.66
C ILE A 94 -18.37 5.08 -2.42
N LEU A 95 -18.86 4.65 -1.25
CA LEU A 95 -18.99 3.24 -0.90
C LEU A 95 -19.92 2.49 -1.86
N TYR A 96 -21.05 3.13 -2.23
CA TYR A 96 -21.98 2.55 -3.19
C TYR A 96 -21.33 2.36 -4.56
N GLY A 97 -20.56 3.36 -5.04
CA GLY A 97 -19.79 3.28 -6.29
C GLY A 97 -18.74 2.16 -6.27
N GLN A 98 -18.20 1.83 -5.11
CA GLN A 98 -17.27 0.70 -4.90
C GLN A 98 -17.99 -0.67 -4.75
N GLY A 99 -19.32 -0.72 -4.92
CA GLY A 99 -20.10 -1.95 -4.81
C GLY A 99 -20.51 -2.31 -3.38
N ASN A 100 -20.19 -1.50 -2.36
CA ASN A 100 -20.62 -1.74 -0.99
C ASN A 100 -22.10 -1.41 -0.81
N ARG A 101 -22.88 -2.35 -0.29
CA ARG A 101 -24.33 -2.17 -0.01
C ARG A 101 -24.62 -1.94 1.47
N ASN A 102 -23.63 -2.06 2.36
CA ASN A 102 -23.75 -1.79 3.79
C ASN A 102 -23.50 -0.31 4.07
N LEU A 103 -24.45 0.52 3.68
CA LEU A 103 -24.34 1.97 3.82
C LEU A 103 -24.72 2.40 5.25
N GLU A 104 -24.13 3.49 5.68
CA GLU A 104 -24.40 4.11 6.96
C GLU A 104 -25.76 4.83 6.92
N ARG A 105 -26.55 4.69 7.97
CA ARG A 105 -27.88 5.33 8.06
C ARG A 105 -27.87 6.64 8.82
N GLU A 106 -26.89 6.80 9.69
CA GLU A 106 -26.72 7.95 10.58
C GLU A 106 -25.23 8.32 10.58
N GLY A 107 -24.89 9.59 10.64
CA GLY A 107 -23.51 10.06 10.69
C GLY A 107 -22.85 9.69 12.02
N ALA A 108 -22.33 8.47 12.14
CA ALA A 108 -21.75 7.95 13.38
C ALA A 108 -20.23 8.08 13.46
N PHE A 109 -19.54 8.21 12.31
CA PHE A 109 -18.06 8.20 12.24
C PHE A 109 -17.45 9.58 11.95
N TYR A 110 -18.13 10.66 12.40
CA TYR A 110 -17.62 12.02 12.27
C TYR A 110 -16.55 12.34 13.33
N PHE A 111 -15.81 13.41 13.09
CA PHE A 111 -14.78 13.90 14.00
C PHE A 111 -15.44 14.61 15.20
N ARG A 112 -15.58 13.90 16.31
CA ARG A 112 -16.17 14.41 17.54
C ARG A 112 -15.19 15.28 18.31
N THR A 113 -15.71 16.35 18.89
CA THR A 113 -15.01 17.13 19.90
C THR A 113 -14.84 16.32 21.20
N THR A 114 -13.96 16.78 22.08
CA THR A 114 -13.76 16.15 23.40
C THR A 114 -15.06 16.08 24.21
N ASN A 115 -15.89 17.14 24.16
CA ASN A 115 -17.15 17.14 24.89
C ASN A 115 -18.15 16.11 24.34
N GLU A 116 -18.27 16.00 23.03
CA GLU A 116 -19.10 14.97 22.39
C GLU A 116 -18.62 13.55 22.71
N MET A 117 -17.29 13.34 22.74
CA MET A 117 -16.73 12.05 23.19
C MET A 117 -17.07 11.78 24.65
N LEU A 118 -16.94 12.74 25.54
CA LEU A 118 -17.32 12.58 26.96
C LEU A 118 -18.82 12.27 27.12
N GLU A 119 -19.68 12.86 26.30
CA GLU A 119 -21.11 12.55 26.29
C GLU A 119 -21.40 11.11 25.83
N GLU A 120 -20.75 10.66 24.74
CA GLU A 120 -20.87 9.28 24.25
C GLU A 120 -20.47 8.22 25.28
N PHE A 121 -19.51 8.53 26.15
CA PHE A 121 -19.03 7.62 27.20
C PHE A 121 -19.62 7.92 28.60
N SER A 122 -20.60 8.82 28.72
CA SER A 122 -21.20 9.22 29.99
C SER A 122 -21.80 8.06 30.82
N TYR A 123 -22.18 6.96 30.14
CA TYR A 123 -22.69 5.73 30.77
C TYR A 123 -21.64 5.00 31.63
N LEU A 124 -20.34 5.31 31.49
CA LEU A 124 -19.28 4.79 32.33
C LEU A 124 -19.15 5.56 33.66
N GLY A 125 -19.87 6.67 33.81
CA GLY A 125 -19.70 7.64 34.90
C GLY A 125 -18.63 8.69 34.54
N LYS A 126 -18.73 9.86 35.17
CA LYS A 126 -17.94 11.06 34.81
C LYS A 126 -16.43 10.84 34.90
N GLU A 127 -15.97 10.17 35.96
CA GLU A 127 -14.53 9.94 36.19
C GLU A 127 -13.95 8.97 35.15
N THR A 128 -14.62 7.84 34.94
CA THR A 128 -14.18 6.84 33.97
C THR A 128 -14.25 7.36 32.53
N ALA A 129 -15.32 8.11 32.18
CA ALA A 129 -15.40 8.73 30.86
C ALA A 129 -14.22 9.70 30.62
N TYR A 130 -13.89 10.54 31.63
CA TYR A 130 -12.73 11.42 31.53
C TYR A 130 -11.42 10.63 31.43
N GLU A 131 -11.29 9.54 32.19
CA GLU A 131 -10.13 8.66 32.14
C GLU A 131 -9.87 8.14 30.74
N VAL A 132 -10.85 7.50 30.11
CA VAL A 132 -10.67 6.85 28.80
C VAL A 132 -10.63 7.83 27.64
N VAL A 133 -11.35 8.97 27.70
CA VAL A 133 -11.43 9.96 26.62
C VAL A 133 -10.27 10.95 26.65
N VAL A 134 -9.85 11.39 27.83
CA VAL A 134 -8.89 12.49 27.98
C VAL A 134 -7.56 11.99 28.54
N LYS A 135 -7.58 11.39 29.72
CA LYS A 135 -6.35 11.05 30.44
C LYS A 135 -5.55 9.96 29.67
N ASN A 136 -6.19 8.85 29.39
CA ASN A 136 -5.53 7.71 28.77
C ASN A 136 -5.12 7.97 27.32
N THR A 137 -5.89 8.76 26.56
CA THR A 137 -5.51 9.17 25.21
C THR A 137 -4.26 10.06 25.18
N ASN A 138 -4.13 10.95 26.18
CA ASN A 138 -2.89 11.76 26.32
C ASN A 138 -1.71 10.90 26.80
N LEU A 139 -1.91 9.99 27.76
CA LEU A 139 -0.85 9.05 28.15
C LEU A 139 -0.40 8.21 26.96
N PHE A 140 -1.32 7.69 26.15
CA PHE A 140 -1.00 6.95 24.95
C PHE A 140 -0.18 7.79 23.96
N LYS A 141 -0.59 9.05 23.71
CA LYS A 141 0.17 9.99 22.87
C LYS A 141 1.60 10.16 23.36
N ASP A 142 1.79 10.28 24.68
CA ASP A 142 3.10 10.51 25.28
C ASP A 142 4.01 9.26 25.25
N MET A 143 3.45 8.07 24.98
CA MET A 143 4.19 6.82 24.72
C MET A 143 4.71 6.70 23.28
N LEU A 144 4.23 7.55 22.36
CA LEU A 144 4.63 7.50 20.96
C LEU A 144 5.97 8.17 20.75
N GLU A 145 6.83 7.53 19.97
CA GLU A 145 8.11 8.06 19.55
C GLU A 145 8.09 8.41 18.06
N ASP A 146 8.87 9.41 17.68
CA ASP A 146 9.07 9.75 16.28
C ASP A 146 9.93 8.68 15.62
N ILE A 147 9.34 7.95 14.67
CA ILE A 147 10.05 6.96 13.88
C ILE A 147 10.01 7.33 12.40
N LEU A 148 11.09 7.03 11.70
CA LEU A 148 11.12 7.08 10.24
C LEU A 148 10.83 5.69 9.70
N PRO A 149 9.59 5.42 9.21
CA PRO A 149 9.22 4.09 8.70
C PRO A 149 10.07 3.66 7.51
N ILE A 150 10.54 4.65 6.74
CA ILE A 150 11.45 4.45 5.61
C ILE A 150 12.74 5.20 5.94
N PRO A 151 13.88 4.51 6.08
CA PRO A 151 15.17 5.16 6.28
C PRO A 151 15.49 6.14 5.16
N ASN A 152 16.21 7.22 5.48
CA ASN A 152 16.71 8.15 4.47
C ASN A 152 17.74 7.45 3.58
N GLY A 153 17.61 7.65 2.26
CA GLY A 153 18.50 7.10 1.26
C GLY A 153 17.87 6.01 0.41
N THR A 154 18.65 5.51 -0.52
CA THR A 154 18.30 4.40 -1.40
C THR A 154 19.27 3.24 -1.14
N PHE A 155 18.74 2.04 -1.01
CA PHE A 155 19.53 0.84 -0.68
C PHE A 155 19.33 -0.23 -1.78
N PRO A 156 19.89 0.01 -2.99
CA PRO A 156 19.83 -0.99 -4.04
C PRO A 156 20.59 -2.25 -3.59
N PRO A 157 20.13 -3.45 -3.98
CA PRO A 157 20.88 -4.66 -3.73
C PRO A 157 22.23 -4.59 -4.47
N PHE A 158 23.22 -5.34 -4.01
CA PHE A 158 24.51 -5.43 -4.65
C PHE A 158 24.64 -6.78 -5.38
N ILE A 159 25.04 -6.73 -6.65
CA ILE A 159 25.43 -7.90 -7.47
C ILE A 159 26.77 -7.56 -8.09
N GLU A 160 27.78 -8.35 -7.77
CA GLU A 160 29.11 -8.17 -8.32
C GLU A 160 29.10 -8.30 -9.86
N GLY A 161 29.76 -7.37 -10.55
CA GLY A 161 29.82 -7.36 -12.00
C GLY A 161 28.54 -6.95 -12.73
N ALA A 162 27.52 -6.44 -12.02
CA ALA A 162 26.23 -6.06 -12.65
C ALA A 162 26.39 -4.98 -13.72
N ASP A 163 27.32 -4.05 -13.55
CA ASP A 163 27.55 -2.95 -14.49
C ASP A 163 28.11 -3.48 -15.83
N GLU A 164 29.10 -4.34 -15.75
CA GLU A 164 29.74 -4.98 -16.92
C GLU A 164 28.78 -5.99 -17.57
N GLU A 165 28.04 -6.77 -16.77
CA GLU A 165 27.06 -7.73 -17.27
C GLU A 165 25.95 -7.01 -18.05
N LEU A 166 25.40 -5.93 -17.50
CA LEU A 166 24.37 -5.14 -18.18
C LEU A 166 24.88 -4.55 -19.50
N ARG A 167 26.07 -3.93 -19.47
CA ARG A 167 26.68 -3.37 -20.66
C ARG A 167 26.89 -4.44 -21.74
N LYS A 168 27.42 -5.58 -21.35
CA LYS A 168 27.66 -6.72 -22.26
C LYS A 168 26.34 -7.20 -22.87
N ILE A 169 25.33 -7.48 -22.08
CA ILE A 169 24.02 -7.93 -22.58
C ILE A 169 23.43 -6.95 -23.59
N CYS A 170 23.46 -5.65 -23.28
CA CYS A 170 22.92 -4.62 -24.17
C CYS A 170 23.67 -4.52 -25.50
N TYR A 171 25.00 -4.56 -25.46
CA TYR A 171 25.80 -4.48 -26.67
C TYR A 171 25.72 -5.76 -27.51
N ASP A 172 25.76 -6.94 -26.91
CA ASP A 172 25.60 -8.21 -27.62
C ASP A 172 24.24 -8.26 -28.34
N LYS A 173 23.17 -7.82 -27.67
CA LYS A 173 21.83 -7.73 -28.29
C LYS A 173 21.79 -6.70 -29.42
N ALA A 174 22.34 -5.50 -29.19
CA ALA A 174 22.36 -4.45 -30.19
C ALA A 174 23.14 -4.91 -31.45
N LYS A 175 24.30 -5.54 -31.28
CA LYS A 175 25.06 -6.09 -32.40
C LYS A 175 24.32 -7.20 -33.12
N SER A 176 23.61 -8.05 -32.43
CA SER A 176 22.76 -9.09 -33.06
C SER A 176 21.70 -8.53 -33.98
N ILE A 177 21.19 -7.34 -33.65
CA ILE A 177 20.11 -6.66 -34.41
C ILE A 177 20.69 -5.77 -35.51
N TYR A 178 21.63 -4.89 -35.17
CA TYR A 178 22.14 -3.82 -36.05
C TYR A 178 23.49 -4.12 -36.72
N GLY A 179 24.13 -5.27 -36.41
CA GLY A 179 25.43 -5.65 -36.93
C GLY A 179 26.61 -5.20 -36.05
N GLU A 180 27.80 -5.70 -36.33
CA GLU A 180 29.01 -5.43 -35.53
C GLU A 180 29.36 -3.94 -35.47
N ASN A 181 29.15 -3.21 -36.57
CA ASN A 181 29.34 -1.76 -36.62
C ASN A 181 27.98 -1.09 -36.35
N LEU A 182 27.74 -0.73 -35.09
CA LEU A 182 26.48 -0.13 -34.71
C LEU A 182 26.27 1.24 -35.40
N PRO A 183 25.02 1.53 -35.85
CA PRO A 183 24.66 2.88 -36.27
C PRO A 183 24.90 3.87 -35.14
N LYS A 184 25.39 5.07 -35.45
CA LYS A 184 25.72 6.07 -34.44
C LYS A 184 24.52 6.40 -33.50
N ILE A 185 23.29 6.48 -34.04
CA ILE A 185 22.10 6.74 -33.25
C ILE A 185 21.85 5.64 -32.20
N VAL A 186 22.17 4.38 -32.51
CA VAL A 186 22.07 3.23 -31.59
C VAL A 186 23.14 3.32 -30.51
N GLU A 187 24.39 3.54 -30.90
CA GLU A 187 25.52 3.64 -30.00
C GLU A 187 25.38 4.83 -29.03
N ASP A 188 25.12 6.03 -29.55
CA ASP A 188 24.94 7.23 -28.76
C ASP A 188 23.76 7.08 -27.74
N ARG A 189 22.70 6.39 -28.14
CA ARG A 189 21.56 6.12 -27.25
C ARG A 189 21.93 5.14 -26.13
N LEU A 190 22.62 4.05 -26.46
CA LEU A 190 23.09 3.07 -25.47
C LEU A 190 24.06 3.69 -24.48
N GLU A 191 25.11 4.40 -24.96
CA GLU A 191 26.09 5.03 -24.08
C GLU A 191 25.44 6.06 -23.13
N ARG A 192 24.52 6.85 -23.62
CA ARG A 192 23.78 7.81 -22.79
C ARG A 192 22.99 7.14 -21.68
N GLU A 193 22.22 6.07 -22.01
CA GLU A 193 21.38 5.39 -21.03
C GLU A 193 22.20 4.54 -20.07
N LEU A 194 23.10 3.70 -20.56
CA LEU A 194 23.97 2.88 -19.72
C LEU A 194 24.87 3.72 -18.82
N GLY A 195 25.42 4.82 -19.35
CA GLY A 195 26.20 5.76 -18.55
C GLY A 195 25.40 6.34 -17.36
N SER A 196 24.15 6.70 -17.58
CA SER A 196 23.25 7.19 -16.51
C SER A 196 22.87 6.08 -15.53
N ILE A 197 22.49 4.91 -16.02
CA ILE A 197 22.07 3.76 -15.19
C ILE A 197 23.21 3.31 -14.28
N ILE A 198 24.41 3.14 -14.83
CA ILE A 198 25.61 2.67 -14.10
C ILE A 198 26.06 3.74 -13.09
N LYS A 199 26.18 5.01 -13.53
CA LYS A 199 26.60 6.12 -12.67
C LYS A 199 25.71 6.28 -11.41
N ASN A 200 24.42 5.98 -11.54
CA ASN A 200 23.46 6.08 -10.43
C ASN A 200 23.28 4.75 -9.66
N GLY A 201 24.04 3.70 -9.97
CA GLY A 201 23.99 2.40 -9.28
C GLY A 201 22.73 1.59 -9.56
N TYR A 202 22.08 1.80 -10.70
CA TYR A 202 20.83 1.11 -11.05
C TYR A 202 21.01 -0.11 -11.96
N ALA A 203 22.25 -0.44 -12.38
CA ALA A 203 22.51 -1.60 -13.24
C ALA A 203 21.99 -2.90 -12.64
N VAL A 204 22.16 -3.07 -11.33
CA VAL A 204 21.67 -4.25 -10.60
C VAL A 204 20.14 -4.41 -10.71
N LEU A 205 19.36 -3.33 -10.75
CA LEU A 205 17.92 -3.39 -10.92
C LEU A 205 17.54 -3.86 -12.32
N TYR A 206 18.28 -3.42 -13.34
CA TYR A 206 18.11 -3.92 -14.71
C TYR A 206 18.43 -5.41 -14.81
N ILE A 207 19.52 -5.87 -14.20
CA ILE A 207 19.89 -7.30 -14.18
C ILE A 207 18.82 -8.14 -13.47
N ILE A 208 18.29 -7.67 -12.33
CA ILE A 208 17.20 -8.37 -11.63
C ILE A 208 15.95 -8.43 -12.51
N ALA A 209 15.54 -7.28 -13.08
CA ALA A 209 14.36 -7.22 -13.94
C ALA A 209 14.51 -8.12 -15.17
N GLN A 210 15.66 -8.10 -15.81
CA GLN A 210 15.99 -8.98 -16.95
C GLN A 210 15.86 -10.47 -16.58
N LYS A 211 16.46 -10.89 -15.47
CA LYS A 211 16.39 -12.28 -15.01
C LYS A 211 14.96 -12.72 -14.70
N LEU A 212 14.16 -11.82 -14.09
CA LEU A 212 12.73 -12.09 -13.79
C LEU A 212 11.90 -12.22 -15.07
N VAL A 213 12.09 -11.31 -16.03
CA VAL A 213 11.37 -11.35 -17.32
C VAL A 213 11.72 -12.61 -18.11
N TRP A 214 13.02 -12.92 -18.20
CA TRP A 214 13.47 -14.10 -18.92
C TRP A 214 12.94 -15.38 -18.29
N ARG A 215 13.02 -15.49 -16.97
CA ARG A 215 12.46 -16.64 -16.25
C ARG A 215 10.96 -16.81 -16.49
N SER A 216 10.20 -15.70 -16.44
CA SER A 216 8.77 -15.72 -16.70
C SER A 216 8.46 -16.21 -18.12
N ASN A 217 9.20 -15.73 -19.12
CA ASN A 217 9.02 -16.15 -20.50
C ASN A 217 9.41 -17.63 -20.70
N ASP A 218 10.49 -18.10 -20.06
CA ASP A 218 10.91 -19.52 -20.10
C ASP A 218 9.84 -20.44 -19.47
N ASP A 219 9.15 -19.96 -18.43
CA ASP A 219 8.03 -20.68 -17.82
C ASP A 219 6.72 -20.57 -18.64
N GLY A 220 6.73 -19.87 -19.79
CA GLY A 220 5.60 -19.73 -20.70
C GLY A 220 4.62 -18.61 -20.35
N TYR A 221 5.00 -17.71 -19.46
CA TYR A 221 4.19 -16.54 -19.09
C TYR A 221 4.67 -15.29 -19.83
N LEU A 222 3.76 -14.61 -20.52
CA LEU A 222 4.04 -13.36 -21.21
C LEU A 222 4.22 -12.22 -20.21
N VAL A 223 5.27 -11.43 -20.42
CA VAL A 223 5.55 -10.21 -19.65
C VAL A 223 5.38 -9.01 -20.56
N GLY A 224 4.42 -8.14 -20.25
CA GLY A 224 4.22 -6.87 -20.95
C GLY A 224 4.87 -5.71 -20.18
N SER A 225 5.50 -4.79 -20.90
CA SER A 225 6.03 -3.56 -20.30
C SER A 225 4.89 -2.59 -19.94
N ARG A 226 5.07 -1.87 -18.81
CA ARG A 226 4.10 -0.87 -18.34
C ARG A 226 4.84 0.40 -17.92
N GLY A 227 4.30 1.55 -18.32
CA GLY A 227 4.86 2.85 -17.97
C GLY A 227 6.15 3.19 -18.73
N SER A 228 7.04 3.93 -18.08
CA SER A 228 8.23 4.52 -18.70
C SER A 228 9.32 3.53 -19.14
N VAL A 229 9.24 2.26 -18.75
CA VAL A 229 10.21 1.25 -19.18
C VAL A 229 10.22 1.07 -20.72
N GLY A 230 9.10 1.25 -21.38
CA GLY A 230 8.99 1.24 -22.85
C GLY A 230 9.73 2.36 -23.56
N SER A 231 10.23 3.39 -22.84
CA SER A 231 11.07 4.46 -23.41
C SER A 231 12.56 4.26 -23.17
N SER A 232 12.97 3.17 -22.53
CA SER A 232 14.37 2.83 -22.26
C SER A 232 14.91 1.85 -23.32
N PHE A 233 15.87 2.32 -24.09
CA PHE A 233 16.53 1.48 -25.10
C PHE A 233 17.44 0.42 -24.44
N ALA A 234 18.04 0.73 -23.30
CA ALA A 234 18.75 -0.25 -22.50
C ALA A 234 17.84 -1.38 -22.00
N ALA A 235 16.59 -1.07 -21.65
CA ALA A 235 15.59 -2.10 -21.29
C ALA A 235 15.22 -3.00 -22.48
N THR A 236 15.12 -2.42 -23.68
CA THR A 236 14.91 -3.20 -24.92
C THR A 236 16.11 -4.11 -25.21
N MET A 237 17.30 -3.56 -25.14
CA MET A 237 18.53 -4.31 -25.44
C MET A 237 18.88 -5.34 -24.37
N SER A 238 18.42 -5.17 -23.13
CA SER A 238 18.55 -6.20 -22.09
C SER A 238 17.40 -7.23 -22.09
N GLY A 239 16.42 -7.09 -22.97
CA GLY A 239 15.29 -8.03 -23.06
C GLY A 239 14.28 -7.92 -21.94
N ILE A 240 14.18 -6.75 -21.29
CA ILE A 240 13.16 -6.44 -20.29
C ILE A 240 11.83 -6.06 -20.98
N THR A 241 11.91 -5.40 -22.15
CA THR A 241 10.78 -5.01 -22.97
C THR A 241 11.06 -5.23 -24.45
N GLU A 242 10.03 -5.50 -25.22
CA GLU A 242 10.09 -5.56 -26.68
C GLU A 242 9.89 -4.20 -27.37
N VAL A 243 9.51 -3.17 -26.63
CA VAL A 243 9.28 -1.83 -27.18
C VAL A 243 10.59 -1.16 -27.52
N ASN A 244 10.80 -0.82 -28.81
CA ASN A 244 11.96 -0.08 -29.27
C ASN A 244 11.67 1.44 -29.27
N PRO A 245 12.34 2.24 -28.43
CA PRO A 245 12.09 3.67 -28.30
C PRO A 245 12.86 4.54 -29.29
N LEU A 246 13.61 3.94 -30.19
CA LEU A 246 14.26 4.68 -31.29
C LEU A 246 13.22 5.19 -32.28
N ILE A 247 13.59 6.19 -33.07
CA ILE A 247 12.74 6.63 -34.20
C ILE A 247 12.46 5.46 -35.13
N PRO A 248 11.32 5.47 -35.86
CA PRO A 248 10.97 4.42 -36.81
C PRO A 248 12.10 4.16 -37.81
N HIS A 249 12.39 2.89 -38.07
CA HIS A 249 13.47 2.50 -38.96
C HIS A 249 13.28 1.08 -39.49
N TYR A 250 13.88 0.83 -40.64
CA TYR A 250 13.98 -0.49 -41.25
C TYR A 250 15.34 -1.13 -40.95
N ILE A 251 15.37 -2.44 -40.78
CA ILE A 251 16.59 -3.21 -40.61
C ILE A 251 16.56 -4.40 -41.57
N CYS A 252 17.55 -4.54 -42.41
CA CYS A 252 17.72 -5.72 -43.24
C CYS A 252 18.08 -6.95 -42.38
N PRO A 253 17.29 -8.03 -42.37
CA PRO A 253 17.60 -9.20 -41.54
C PRO A 253 18.90 -9.90 -41.92
N ASN A 254 19.37 -9.77 -43.16
CA ASN A 254 20.56 -10.43 -43.67
C ASN A 254 21.83 -9.61 -43.44
N CYS A 255 21.90 -8.38 -43.99
CA CYS A 255 23.11 -7.55 -43.93
C CYS A 255 23.14 -6.56 -42.79
N LYS A 256 22.04 -6.45 -42.00
CA LYS A 256 21.88 -5.55 -40.86
C LYS A 256 21.94 -4.05 -41.20
N HIS A 257 21.90 -3.71 -42.50
CA HIS A 257 21.74 -2.32 -42.89
C HIS A 257 20.50 -1.73 -42.27
N SER A 258 20.64 -0.54 -41.67
CA SER A 258 19.56 0.14 -40.97
C SER A 258 19.28 1.52 -41.58
N GLU A 259 18.02 1.86 -41.81
CA GLU A 259 17.59 3.13 -42.37
C GLU A 259 16.59 3.79 -41.41
N PHE A 260 17.00 4.95 -40.84
CA PHE A 260 16.23 5.67 -39.83
C PHE A 260 15.48 6.85 -40.46
N HIS A 261 14.21 7.01 -40.08
CA HIS A 261 13.27 7.94 -40.70
C HIS A 261 12.80 9.00 -39.69
N ASP A 262 13.54 10.11 -39.65
CA ASP A 262 13.24 11.26 -38.74
C ASP A 262 11.88 11.89 -39.00
N GLU A 263 11.40 11.83 -40.25
CA GLU A 263 10.10 12.35 -40.69
C GLU A 263 8.92 11.64 -40.01
N TYR A 264 9.10 10.44 -39.50
CA TYR A 264 8.11 9.69 -38.73
C TYR A 264 8.36 9.74 -37.22
N SER A 265 9.20 10.64 -36.75
CA SER A 265 9.48 10.79 -35.30
C SER A 265 8.18 11.05 -34.53
N GLY A 266 7.94 10.25 -33.50
CA GLY A 266 6.70 10.31 -32.69
C GLY A 266 5.54 9.47 -33.23
N GLN A 267 5.72 8.77 -34.35
CA GLN A 267 4.76 7.80 -34.88
C GLN A 267 5.18 6.36 -34.50
N SER A 268 4.25 5.42 -34.62
CA SER A 268 4.55 4.00 -34.48
C SER A 268 5.21 3.48 -35.76
N GLY A 269 6.24 2.61 -35.62
CA GLY A 269 6.83 1.94 -36.79
C GLY A 269 5.84 1.07 -37.59
N VAL A 270 4.71 0.70 -37.00
CA VAL A 270 3.62 -0.03 -37.67
C VAL A 270 2.87 0.86 -38.69
N ASP A 271 2.93 2.18 -38.52
CA ASP A 271 2.27 3.15 -39.38
C ASP A 271 3.14 3.58 -40.59
N MET A 272 4.36 3.04 -40.69
CA MET A 272 5.25 3.30 -41.82
C MET A 272 4.80 2.49 -43.03
N PRO A 273 4.93 3.04 -44.26
CA PRO A 273 4.56 2.36 -45.48
C PRO A 273 5.37 1.09 -45.79
#